data_345e4bfb7fa8e1ec0d7d710a0d5dd4e1
#
_entry.id   345e4bfb7fa8e1ec0d7d710a0d5dd4e1
#
_cell.length_a   1.000
_cell.length_b   1.000
_cell.length_c   1.000
_cell.angle_alpha   90.00
_cell.angle_beta   90.00
_cell.angle_gamma   90.00
#
_symmetry.space_group_name_H-M   'P 1'
#
loop_
_entity.id
_entity.type
_entity.pdbx_description
1 polymer ?
#
loop_
_entity_poly.entity_id
_entity_poly.type
_entity_poly.pdbx_seq_one_letter_code
_entity_poly.pdbx_strand_id
1 'polypeptide(L)'
;MEMSGEQLIPVPQATVWAGLNDPEVLKASIPGCESIERVSDTEYKVLITAAVGPVKAKFNGKLLLSEVNPPTSYKLAFEGSGGAAGFGKGGAQVGLAPEGTGTRLKYLANAQVGGKLAQVGSRLIDGVAKKMADEFFQRFNAKLAGPAPAPVTTEGGAMATAQGGVWLTPTYAFIAAFVVALAIIWLAS
;
A
#
# COMPACT_ATOMS: atom_id res chain seq x y z
N MET A 1 12.28 0.32 -13.41
CA MET A 1 11.19 -0.53 -12.93
C MET A 1 9.90 0.25 -13.03
N GLU A 2 8.87 -0.35 -13.60
CA GLU A 2 7.53 0.24 -13.65
C GLU A 2 6.53 -0.76 -13.09
N MET A 3 5.54 -0.26 -12.36
CA MET A 3 4.45 -1.05 -11.79
C MET A 3 3.13 -0.29 -11.92
N SER A 4 2.09 -1.01 -12.25
CA SER A 4 0.72 -0.48 -12.26
C SER A 4 -0.22 -1.51 -11.65
N GLY A 5 -1.34 -1.05 -11.13
CA GLY A 5 -2.37 -1.94 -10.62
C GLY A 5 -3.64 -1.18 -10.23
N GLU A 6 -4.63 -1.95 -9.82
CA GLU A 6 -5.89 -1.43 -9.31
C GLU A 6 -6.39 -2.25 -8.12
N GLN A 7 -7.14 -1.60 -7.24
CA GLN A 7 -7.73 -2.20 -6.05
C GLN A 7 -9.15 -1.70 -5.84
N LEU A 8 -10.05 -2.61 -5.55
CA LEU A 8 -11.36 -2.28 -5.01
C LEU A 8 -11.28 -2.25 -3.49
N ILE A 9 -11.54 -1.08 -2.92
CA ILE A 9 -11.54 -0.84 -1.47
C ILE A 9 -12.99 -0.70 -1.02
N PRO A 10 -13.49 -1.53 -0.09
CA PRO A 10 -14.92 -1.62 0.22
C PRO A 10 -15.41 -0.50 1.14
N VAL A 11 -14.91 0.73 0.95
CA VAL A 11 -15.34 1.93 1.69
C VAL A 11 -15.42 3.13 0.75
N PRO A 12 -16.21 4.16 1.10
CA PRO A 12 -16.38 5.36 0.27
C PRO A 12 -15.07 6.09 -0.04
N GLN A 13 -15.02 6.76 -1.20
CA GLN A 13 -13.85 7.46 -1.71
C GLN A 13 -13.26 8.48 -0.71
N ALA A 14 -14.09 9.23 -0.01
CA ALA A 14 -13.64 10.18 1.01
C ALA A 14 -12.92 9.49 2.18
N THR A 15 -13.38 8.30 2.57
CA THR A 15 -12.73 7.48 3.61
C THR A 15 -11.39 6.93 3.15
N VAL A 16 -11.32 6.45 1.90
CA VAL A 16 -10.04 6.01 1.31
C VAL A 16 -9.06 7.17 1.23
N TRP A 17 -9.52 8.33 0.77
CA TRP A 17 -8.69 9.54 0.70
C TRP A 17 -8.14 9.95 2.07
N ALA A 18 -9.00 9.99 3.10
CA ALA A 18 -8.60 10.31 4.46
C ALA A 18 -7.53 9.32 4.97
N GLY A 19 -7.75 8.02 4.79
CA GLY A 19 -6.81 6.98 5.22
C GLY A 19 -5.45 7.05 4.51
N LEU A 20 -5.42 7.40 3.21
CA LEU A 20 -4.18 7.59 2.46
C LEU A 20 -3.38 8.83 2.86
N ASN A 21 -3.99 9.75 3.62
CA ASN A 21 -3.35 10.97 4.13
C ASN A 21 -3.20 10.96 5.67
N ASP A 22 -3.56 9.87 6.33
CA ASP A 22 -3.44 9.70 7.77
C ASP A 22 -2.16 8.93 8.13
N PRO A 23 -1.18 9.56 8.83
CA PRO A 23 0.07 8.91 9.20
C PRO A 23 -0.12 7.63 10.04
N GLU A 24 -1.13 7.58 10.92
CA GLU A 24 -1.38 6.42 11.77
C GLU A 24 -1.94 5.24 10.96
N VAL A 25 -2.84 5.50 10.01
CA VAL A 25 -3.34 4.50 9.08
C VAL A 25 -2.21 3.97 8.19
N LEU A 26 -1.38 4.87 7.67
CA LEU A 26 -0.24 4.51 6.83
C LEU A 26 0.79 3.69 7.60
N LYS A 27 1.17 4.11 8.82
CA LYS A 27 2.10 3.39 9.68
C LYS A 27 1.63 1.96 9.98
N ALA A 28 0.34 1.79 10.28
CA ALA A 28 -0.24 0.48 10.56
C ALA A 28 -0.32 -0.41 9.29
N SER A 29 -0.46 0.20 8.12
CA SER A 29 -0.66 -0.52 6.86
C SER A 29 0.66 -0.88 6.16
N ILE A 30 1.70 -0.05 6.29
CA ILE A 30 2.98 -0.24 5.63
C ILE A 30 3.79 -1.32 6.34
N PRO A 31 4.13 -2.44 5.69
CA PRO A 31 4.94 -3.49 6.28
C PRO A 31 6.32 -2.96 6.71
N GLY A 32 6.76 -3.24 7.93
CA GLY A 32 8.07 -2.82 8.44
C GLY A 32 8.21 -1.34 8.78
N CYS A 33 7.14 -0.54 8.68
CA CYS A 33 7.15 0.87 9.05
C CYS A 33 7.37 1.04 10.57
N GLU A 34 8.45 1.71 10.93
CA GLU A 34 8.77 2.06 12.32
C GLU A 34 8.17 3.44 12.69
N SER A 35 8.32 4.41 11.80
CA SER A 35 7.70 5.72 11.95
C SER A 35 7.32 6.34 10.61
N ILE A 36 6.27 7.14 10.61
CA ILE A 36 5.91 8.05 9.55
C ILE A 36 5.50 9.38 10.18
N GLU A 37 6.09 10.45 9.72
CA GLU A 37 5.90 11.79 10.25
C GLU A 37 5.46 12.72 9.13
N ARG A 38 4.36 13.43 9.33
CA ARG A 38 3.92 14.47 8.43
C ARG A 38 4.70 15.74 8.74
N VAL A 39 5.58 16.15 7.85
CA VAL A 39 6.41 17.37 8.00
C VAL A 39 5.65 18.60 7.55
N SER A 40 4.85 18.45 6.48
CA SER A 40 3.95 19.49 5.95
C SER A 40 2.72 18.84 5.31
N ASP A 41 1.86 19.64 4.70
CA ASP A 41 0.67 19.12 4.00
C ASP A 41 0.99 18.21 2.83
N THR A 42 2.21 18.30 2.30
CA THR A 42 2.65 17.54 1.13
C THR A 42 3.92 16.73 1.38
N GLU A 43 4.51 16.80 2.57
CA GLU A 43 5.78 16.14 2.87
C GLU A 43 5.67 15.19 4.06
N TYR A 44 6.18 13.97 3.87
CA TYR A 44 6.27 12.95 4.92
C TYR A 44 7.71 12.43 5.02
N LYS A 45 8.15 12.15 6.24
CA LYS A 45 9.35 11.36 6.54
C LYS A 45 8.95 10.00 7.02
N VAL A 46 9.64 8.97 6.55
CA VAL A 46 9.31 7.57 6.83
C VAL A 46 10.57 6.83 7.25
N LEU A 47 10.47 6.02 8.29
CA LEU A 47 11.50 5.07 8.69
C LEU A 47 10.94 3.65 8.58
N ILE A 48 11.62 2.82 7.79
CA ILE A 48 11.17 1.45 7.51
C ILE A 48 12.33 0.49 7.71
N THR A 49 12.09 -0.66 8.36
CA THR A 49 13.03 -1.77 8.41
C THR A 49 12.65 -2.86 7.41
N ALA A 50 13.64 -3.30 6.66
CA ALA A 50 13.42 -4.20 5.56
C ALA A 50 14.46 -5.26 5.24
N ALA A 51 13.96 -6.30 4.51
CA ALA A 51 14.79 -7.38 4.00
C ALA A 51 14.45 -7.74 2.56
N VAL A 52 15.44 -7.67 1.68
CA VAL A 52 15.35 -8.10 0.29
C VAL A 52 16.44 -9.14 0.03
N GLY A 53 16.04 -10.40 -0.02
CA GLY A 53 17.00 -11.50 -0.06
C GLY A 53 17.98 -11.41 1.12
N PRO A 54 19.29 -11.34 0.87
CA PRO A 54 20.30 -11.27 1.92
C PRO A 54 20.48 -9.85 2.52
N VAL A 55 19.90 -8.82 1.89
CA VAL A 55 20.05 -7.43 2.33
C VAL A 55 18.94 -7.07 3.32
N LYS A 56 19.34 -6.74 4.55
CA LYS A 56 18.43 -6.23 5.60
C LYS A 56 18.97 -4.93 6.15
N ALA A 57 18.16 -3.87 6.15
CA ALA A 57 18.57 -2.55 6.62
C ALA A 57 17.38 -1.69 7.09
N LYS A 58 17.71 -0.57 7.74
CA LYS A 58 16.77 0.51 8.04
C LYS A 58 16.90 1.60 6.99
N PHE A 59 15.79 2.13 6.58
CA PHE A 59 15.67 3.08 5.49
C PHE A 59 14.99 4.36 5.93
N ASN A 60 15.65 5.48 5.67
CA ASN A 60 15.09 6.81 5.85
C ASN A 60 14.55 7.29 4.50
N GLY A 61 13.24 7.42 4.41
CA GLY A 61 12.54 7.86 3.21
C GLY A 61 11.91 9.24 3.37
N LYS A 62 11.79 9.93 2.25
CA LYS A 62 11.05 11.17 2.09
C LYS A 62 10.00 11.00 1.00
N LEU A 63 8.77 11.45 1.27
CA LEU A 63 7.67 11.47 0.31
C LEU A 63 7.23 12.90 0.09
N LEU A 64 7.01 13.27 -1.16
CA LEU A 64 6.48 14.56 -1.57
C LEU A 64 5.22 14.34 -2.42
N LEU A 65 4.09 14.86 -1.95
CA LEU A 65 2.85 14.88 -2.71
C LEU A 65 2.82 16.10 -3.64
N SER A 66 2.26 15.91 -4.82
CA SER A 66 2.03 16.96 -5.81
C SER A 66 0.74 16.69 -6.58
N GLU A 67 0.25 17.69 -7.30
CA GLU A 67 -1.00 17.61 -8.07
C GLU A 67 -2.15 16.99 -7.25
N VAL A 68 -2.29 17.46 -6.01
CA VAL A 68 -3.27 16.94 -5.05
C VAL A 68 -4.65 17.47 -5.39
N ASN A 69 -5.55 16.58 -5.85
CA ASN A 69 -6.93 16.87 -6.23
C ASN A 69 -7.89 16.03 -5.37
N PRO A 70 -8.23 16.50 -4.16
CA PRO A 70 -9.11 15.74 -3.26
C PRO A 70 -10.52 15.58 -3.83
N PRO A 71 -11.17 14.45 -3.66
CA PRO A 71 -10.68 13.16 -3.17
C PRO A 71 -10.28 12.20 -4.30
N THR A 72 -9.88 12.71 -5.46
CA THR A 72 -9.79 11.93 -6.71
C THR A 72 -8.39 11.47 -7.08
N SER A 73 -7.37 12.29 -6.88
CA SER A 73 -6.02 11.92 -7.34
C SER A 73 -4.91 12.73 -6.69
N TYR A 74 -3.72 12.17 -6.71
CA TYR A 74 -2.47 12.88 -6.43
C TYR A 74 -1.29 12.19 -7.13
N LYS A 75 -0.20 12.90 -7.25
CA LYS A 75 1.12 12.35 -7.57
C LYS A 75 1.99 12.39 -6.33
N LEU A 76 2.91 11.46 -6.24
CA LEU A 76 3.94 11.47 -5.21
C LEU A 76 5.31 11.22 -5.83
N ALA A 77 6.30 11.91 -5.32
CA ALA A 77 7.71 11.60 -5.53
C ALA A 77 8.28 11.04 -4.22
N PHE A 78 9.20 10.11 -4.34
CA PHE A 78 9.82 9.50 -3.19
C PHE A 78 11.32 9.32 -3.40
N GLU A 79 12.06 9.43 -2.32
CA GLU A 79 13.47 9.11 -2.24
C GLU A 79 13.77 8.47 -0.89
N GLY A 80 14.77 7.61 -0.84
CA GLY A 80 15.16 6.96 0.39
C GLY A 80 16.59 6.48 0.36
N SER A 81 17.20 6.31 1.54
CA SER A 81 18.57 5.87 1.74
C SER A 81 18.70 4.90 2.91
N GLY A 82 19.36 3.78 2.69
CA GLY A 82 19.75 2.76 3.68
C GLY A 82 21.26 2.68 3.91
N GLY A 83 21.96 3.73 3.58
CA GLY A 83 23.43 3.80 3.76
C GLY A 83 24.15 2.77 2.90
N ALA A 84 24.84 1.82 3.54
CA ALA A 84 25.62 0.78 2.84
C ALA A 84 24.77 -0.19 2.02
N ALA A 85 23.46 -0.26 2.24
CA ALA A 85 22.52 -1.08 1.45
C ALA A 85 22.24 -0.46 0.09
N GLY A 86 22.23 0.86 -0.02
CA GLY A 86 21.99 1.59 -1.26
C GLY A 86 20.93 2.69 -1.16
N PHE A 87 20.26 3.00 -2.25
CA PHE A 87 19.27 4.06 -2.33
C PHE A 87 18.16 3.75 -3.33
N GLY A 88 17.06 4.49 -3.26
CA GLY A 88 16.00 4.49 -4.23
C GLY A 88 15.28 5.80 -4.39
N LYS A 89 14.74 5.99 -5.56
CA LYS A 89 13.94 7.15 -5.92
C LYS A 89 12.95 6.82 -7.02
N GLY A 90 11.86 7.55 -7.04
CA GLY A 90 10.86 7.37 -8.07
C GLY A 90 9.64 8.24 -7.85
N GLY A 91 8.55 7.86 -8.51
CA GLY A 91 7.28 8.53 -8.36
C GLY A 91 6.12 7.58 -8.59
N ALA A 92 4.96 8.00 -8.13
CA ALA A 92 3.71 7.31 -8.41
C ALA A 92 2.58 8.29 -8.65
N GLN A 93 1.62 7.86 -9.43
CA GLN A 93 0.35 8.53 -9.63
C GLN A 93 -0.76 7.64 -9.10
N VAL A 94 -1.64 8.23 -8.29
CA VAL A 94 -2.78 7.53 -7.68
C VAL A 94 -4.06 8.21 -8.13
N GLY A 95 -5.02 7.40 -8.55
CA GLY A 95 -6.38 7.84 -8.89
C GLY A 95 -7.41 7.03 -8.11
N LEU A 96 -8.43 7.71 -7.61
CA LEU A 96 -9.56 7.12 -6.90
C LEU A 96 -10.84 7.42 -7.66
N ALA A 97 -11.68 6.42 -7.87
CA ALA A 97 -13.00 6.58 -8.45
C ALA A 97 -14.04 5.82 -7.61
N PRO A 98 -15.23 6.38 -7.38
CA PRO A 98 -16.28 5.66 -6.68
C PRO A 98 -16.74 4.46 -7.53
N GLU A 99 -16.98 3.33 -6.87
CA GLU A 99 -17.47 2.12 -7.50
C GLU A 99 -18.45 1.37 -6.59
N GLY A 100 -19.73 1.49 -6.90
CA GLY A 100 -20.79 0.99 -6.03
C GLY A 100 -20.74 1.66 -4.65
N THR A 101 -20.64 0.88 -3.59
CA THR A 101 -20.43 1.38 -2.20
C THR A 101 -18.98 1.54 -1.82
N GLY A 102 -18.05 1.16 -2.70
CA GLY A 102 -16.62 1.20 -2.49
C GLY A 102 -15.90 2.20 -3.38
N THR A 103 -14.60 2.03 -3.46
CA THR A 103 -13.69 2.89 -4.22
C THR A 103 -12.73 2.04 -5.03
N ARG A 104 -12.63 2.30 -6.33
CA ARG A 104 -11.57 1.77 -7.18
C ARG A 104 -10.36 2.70 -7.11
N LEU A 105 -9.29 2.17 -6.56
CA LEU A 105 -7.98 2.82 -6.57
C LEU A 105 -7.19 2.29 -7.76
N LYS A 106 -6.63 3.18 -8.57
CA LYS A 106 -5.68 2.85 -9.64
C LYS A 106 -4.36 3.57 -9.40
N TYR A 107 -3.27 2.93 -9.83
CA TYR A 107 -1.95 3.52 -9.68
C TYR A 107 -0.99 3.16 -10.80
N LEU A 108 -0.05 4.03 -11.02
CA LEU A 108 1.12 3.84 -11.86
C LEU A 108 2.33 4.35 -11.10
N ALA A 109 3.36 3.52 -10.96
CA ALA A 109 4.58 3.87 -10.25
C ALA A 109 5.81 3.53 -11.07
N ASN A 110 6.85 4.33 -10.93
CA ASN A 110 8.18 4.06 -11.49
C ASN A 110 9.24 4.23 -10.40
N ALA A 111 10.34 3.48 -10.53
CA ALA A 111 11.43 3.54 -9.59
C ALA A 111 12.79 3.21 -10.18
N GLN A 112 13.80 3.77 -9.57
CA GLN A 112 15.21 3.51 -9.82
C GLN A 112 15.87 3.09 -8.51
N VAL A 113 16.74 2.10 -8.60
CA VAL A 113 17.40 1.42 -7.49
C VAL A 113 18.90 1.47 -7.68
N GLY A 114 19.66 1.70 -6.63
CA GLY A 114 21.12 1.72 -6.67
C GLY A 114 21.77 1.03 -5.45
N GLY A 115 23.08 0.82 -5.52
CA GLY A 115 23.86 0.19 -4.45
C GLY A 115 23.75 -1.33 -4.40
N LYS A 116 23.92 -1.93 -3.23
CA LYS A 116 23.89 -3.39 -3.04
C LYS A 116 22.53 -3.99 -3.39
N LEU A 117 21.47 -3.23 -3.21
CA LEU A 117 20.12 -3.68 -3.58
C LEU A 117 19.98 -3.90 -5.08
N ALA A 118 20.53 -3.05 -5.92
CA ALA A 118 20.49 -3.26 -7.36
C ALA A 118 21.18 -4.58 -7.77
N GLN A 119 22.12 -5.06 -6.95
CA GLN A 119 22.87 -6.30 -7.20
C GLN A 119 22.06 -7.57 -6.92
N VAL A 120 20.95 -7.50 -6.16
CA VAL A 120 20.11 -8.68 -5.90
C VAL A 120 19.27 -9.10 -7.13
N GLY A 121 19.18 -8.20 -8.11
CA GLY A 121 18.49 -8.45 -9.39
C GLY A 121 17.02 -8.00 -9.39
N SER A 122 16.59 -7.46 -10.53
CA SER A 122 15.27 -6.87 -10.72
C SER A 122 14.12 -7.84 -10.39
N ARG A 123 14.25 -9.12 -10.78
CA ARG A 123 13.19 -10.12 -10.54
C ARG A 123 12.89 -10.33 -9.06
N LEU A 124 13.92 -10.30 -8.19
CA LEU A 124 13.72 -10.41 -6.73
C LEU A 124 13.11 -9.13 -6.19
N ILE A 125 13.56 -7.97 -6.67
CA ILE A 125 13.03 -6.65 -6.34
C ILE A 125 11.53 -6.59 -6.68
N ASP A 126 11.14 -6.95 -7.90
CA ASP A 126 9.74 -6.94 -8.36
C ASP A 126 8.86 -7.86 -7.49
N GLY A 127 9.36 -9.03 -7.13
CA GLY A 127 8.64 -9.98 -6.28
C GLY A 127 8.38 -9.46 -4.87
N VAL A 128 9.38 -8.80 -4.25
CA VAL A 128 9.23 -8.21 -2.92
C VAL A 128 8.31 -6.98 -2.97
N ALA A 129 8.46 -6.11 -3.97
CA ALA A 129 7.61 -4.95 -4.16
C ALA A 129 6.13 -5.34 -4.29
N LYS A 130 5.83 -6.37 -5.10
CA LYS A 130 4.48 -6.90 -5.23
C LYS A 130 3.93 -7.42 -3.89
N LYS A 131 4.72 -8.24 -3.19
CA LYS A 131 4.30 -8.78 -1.90
C LYS A 131 3.97 -7.69 -0.89
N MET A 132 4.80 -6.66 -0.83
CA MET A 132 4.58 -5.54 0.11
C MET A 132 3.34 -4.74 -0.23
N ALA A 133 3.08 -4.59 -1.49
CA ALA A 133 1.87 -3.97 -1.96
C ALA A 133 0.63 -4.77 -1.52
N ASP A 134 0.64 -6.08 -1.72
CA ASP A 134 -0.44 -6.97 -1.31
C ASP A 134 -0.69 -6.87 0.21
N GLU A 135 0.38 -6.92 1.02
CA GLU A 135 0.29 -6.77 2.47
C GLU A 135 -0.23 -5.39 2.91
N PHE A 136 0.20 -4.32 2.24
CA PHE A 136 -0.30 -2.99 2.56
C PHE A 136 -1.80 -2.90 2.37
N PHE A 137 -2.32 -3.25 1.19
CA PHE A 137 -3.74 -3.10 0.94
C PHE A 137 -4.58 -4.03 1.80
N GLN A 138 -4.07 -5.22 2.11
CA GLN A 138 -4.74 -6.09 3.08
C GLN A 138 -4.89 -5.39 4.44
N ARG A 139 -3.81 -4.81 4.97
CA ARG A 139 -3.83 -4.10 6.25
C ARG A 139 -4.62 -2.79 6.16
N PHE A 140 -4.49 -2.06 5.06
CA PHE A 140 -5.20 -0.82 4.80
C PHE A 140 -6.71 -1.04 4.76
N ASN A 141 -7.18 -2.04 4.02
CA ASN A 141 -8.58 -2.42 3.97
C ASN A 141 -9.11 -2.82 5.34
N ALA A 142 -8.37 -3.65 6.08
CA ALA A 142 -8.74 -4.05 7.44
C ALA A 142 -8.82 -2.85 8.40
N LYS A 143 -7.90 -1.88 8.25
CA LYS A 143 -7.90 -0.67 9.07
C LYS A 143 -9.06 0.27 8.76
N LEU A 144 -9.44 0.42 7.49
CA LEU A 144 -10.55 1.28 7.08
C LEU A 144 -11.93 0.65 7.29
N ALA A 145 -12.05 -0.68 7.17
CA ALA A 145 -13.29 -1.38 7.43
C ALA A 145 -13.71 -1.35 8.90
N GLY A 146 -12.79 -0.97 9.80
CA GLY A 146 -13.01 -1.04 11.25
C GLY A 146 -13.08 -2.47 11.78
N PRO A 147 -13.30 -2.68 13.08
CA PRO A 147 -13.61 -4.00 13.60
C PRO A 147 -14.92 -4.47 12.96
N ALA A 148 -14.91 -5.69 12.39
CA ALA A 148 -16.12 -6.31 11.89
C ALA A 148 -17.19 -6.26 12.99
N PRO A 149 -18.45 -5.89 12.69
CA PRO A 149 -19.51 -5.95 13.70
C PRO A 149 -19.51 -7.38 14.24
N ALA A 150 -19.41 -7.49 15.58
CA ALA A 150 -19.49 -8.78 16.23
C ALA A 150 -20.77 -9.46 15.77
N PRO A 151 -20.77 -10.77 15.49
CA PRO A 151 -21.97 -11.47 15.10
C PRO A 151 -22.99 -11.24 16.21
N VAL A 152 -24.07 -10.56 15.90
CA VAL A 152 -25.25 -10.45 16.79
C VAL A 152 -25.80 -11.85 16.89
N THR A 153 -25.54 -12.50 18.00
CA THR A 153 -26.19 -13.75 18.38
C THR A 153 -27.67 -13.42 18.61
N THR A 154 -28.46 -13.51 17.57
CA THR A 154 -29.91 -13.54 17.71
C THR A 154 -30.26 -14.94 18.16
N GLU A 155 -30.41 -15.13 19.47
CA GLU A 155 -31.11 -16.29 19.99
C GLU A 155 -32.59 -16.21 19.53
N GLY A 156 -33.00 -17.20 18.81
CA GLY A 156 -34.42 -17.47 18.64
C GLY A 156 -34.85 -17.86 17.22
N GLY A 157 -34.99 -19.17 16.97
CA GLY A 157 -36.07 -19.63 16.13
C GLY A 157 -35.73 -20.22 14.76
N ALA A 158 -35.71 -21.55 14.71
CA ALA A 158 -36.26 -22.44 13.68
C ALA A 158 -35.70 -22.44 12.24
N MET A 159 -35.06 -23.58 11.95
CA MET A 159 -35.07 -24.37 10.69
C MET A 159 -35.47 -23.69 9.37
N ALA A 160 -34.50 -23.64 8.45
CA ALA A 160 -34.77 -23.99 7.04
C ALA A 160 -33.44 -24.43 6.39
N THR A 161 -33.42 -25.66 5.94
CA THR A 161 -32.46 -26.28 5.04
C THR A 161 -32.47 -25.56 3.68
N ALA A 162 -31.29 -25.12 3.20
CA ALA A 162 -31.07 -25.00 1.77
C ALA A 162 -29.60 -25.22 1.46
N GLN A 163 -29.38 -26.28 0.70
CA GLN A 163 -28.14 -26.60 -0.01
C GLN A 163 -27.81 -25.51 -1.03
N GLY A 164 -26.56 -25.25 -1.27
CA GLY A 164 -26.21 -24.51 -2.47
C GLY A 164 -24.81 -23.92 -2.51
N GLY A 165 -23.87 -24.69 -3.02
CA GLY A 165 -22.89 -24.20 -3.97
C GLY A 165 -21.81 -23.26 -3.46
N VAL A 166 -20.70 -23.82 -3.00
CA VAL A 166 -19.40 -23.17 -2.95
C VAL A 166 -18.92 -22.91 -4.37
N TRP A 167 -19.02 -21.68 -4.83
CA TRP A 167 -18.27 -21.21 -5.99
C TRP A 167 -17.08 -20.42 -5.50
N LEU A 168 -15.97 -21.13 -5.29
CA LEU A 168 -14.64 -20.54 -5.19
C LEU A 168 -14.23 -20.05 -6.57
N THR A 169 -14.36 -18.79 -6.84
CA THR A 169 -13.61 -18.17 -7.93
C THR A 169 -12.46 -17.39 -7.35
N PRO A 170 -11.21 -17.79 -7.62
CA PRO A 170 -10.04 -17.00 -7.25
C PRO A 170 -9.86 -15.89 -8.29
N THR A 171 -10.36 -14.70 -8.01
CA THR A 171 -9.96 -13.50 -8.73
C THR A 171 -8.97 -12.72 -7.88
N TYR A 172 -7.75 -13.24 -7.84
CA TYR A 172 -6.60 -12.52 -7.33
C TYR A 172 -5.95 -11.81 -8.48
N ALA A 173 -6.15 -10.55 -8.60
CA ALA A 173 -5.28 -9.73 -9.40
C ALA A 173 -5.33 -8.27 -8.93
N PHE A 174 -4.16 -7.80 -8.52
CA PHE A 174 -3.62 -6.46 -8.77
C PHE A 174 -3.89 -5.38 -7.75
N ILE A 175 -2.84 -5.14 -6.98
CA ILE A 175 -2.81 -4.19 -5.88
C ILE A 175 -1.49 -3.44 -5.90
N ALA A 176 -1.51 -2.10 -5.76
CA ALA A 176 -0.51 -1.39 -5.01
C ALA A 176 0.38 -0.31 -5.61
N ALA A 177 -0.10 0.90 -5.79
CA ALA A 177 0.77 2.02 -6.13
C ALA A 177 1.43 2.71 -4.95
N PHE A 178 0.72 2.81 -3.87
CA PHE A 178 1.20 3.57 -2.71
C PHE A 178 2.29 2.81 -1.94
N VAL A 179 2.14 1.50 -1.82
CA VAL A 179 3.12 0.64 -1.15
C VAL A 179 4.30 0.34 -2.03
N VAL A 180 4.11 0.32 -3.33
CA VAL A 180 5.21 0.20 -4.27
C VAL A 180 6.11 1.41 -4.21
N ALA A 181 5.59 2.61 -4.06
CA ALA A 181 6.39 3.79 -3.81
C ALA A 181 7.20 3.65 -2.51
N LEU A 182 6.60 3.15 -1.44
CA LEU A 182 7.28 2.92 -0.17
C LEU A 182 8.16 1.66 -0.18
N ALA A 183 7.74 0.58 -0.86
CA ALA A 183 8.57 -0.60 -1.04
C ALA A 183 9.77 -0.34 -1.95
N ILE A 184 9.68 0.61 -2.85
CA ILE A 184 10.77 1.01 -3.73
C ILE A 184 11.74 1.97 -3.03
N ILE A 185 11.29 2.84 -2.15
CA ILE A 185 12.16 3.53 -1.20
C ILE A 185 12.92 2.50 -0.38
N TRP A 186 12.29 1.43 -0.08
CA TRP A 186 12.70 0.33 0.73
C TRP A 186 13.64 -0.67 0.02
N LEU A 187 13.41 -0.93 -1.24
CA LEU A 187 14.25 -1.76 -2.10
C LEU A 187 15.45 -1.04 -2.65
N ALA A 188 15.46 0.24 -2.57
CA ALA A 188 16.38 1.10 -3.25
C ALA A 188 17.28 1.91 -2.31
N SER A 189 17.21 1.64 -1.05
CA SER A 189 18.10 2.28 -0.08
C SER A 189 19.03 1.24 0.56
#